data_540292df17d720c3d1bcae532c5447dd
#
_entry.id   540292df17d720c3d1bcae532c5447dd
#
_cell.length_a   1.000
_cell.length_b   1.000
_cell.length_c   1.000
_cell.angle_alpha   90.00
_cell.angle_beta   90.00
_cell.angle_gamma   90.00
#
_symmetry.space_group_name_H-M   'P 1'
#
loop_
_entity.id
_entity.type
_entity.pdbx_description
1 polymer ?
#
loop_
_entity_poly.entity_id
_entity_poly.type
_entity_poly.pdbx_seq_one_letter_code
_entity_poly.pdbx_strand_id
1 'polypeptide(L)'
;MVALDGPMGGLDLAGFTVVPQCEGDLGTRLAAAFADAMPRHDVPTLLIGMDTPQVTAELLDRCAALLEAGGPGTAVLGTAPDGGWWALGLHAAAPAAVLADVPMSREDTAVRTRAALEATGLTVLDLPQLTDIDHFPDALSVAALCPPDSRTARVVASVADSLTLA
;
A
#
# COMPACT_ATOMS: atom_id res chain seq x y z
N MET A 1 -9.24 -3.41 -7.31
CA MET A 1 -9.25 -4.80 -6.80
C MET A 1 -8.86 -4.81 -5.34
N VAL A 2 -9.38 -5.74 -4.54
CA VAL A 2 -8.97 -5.98 -3.15
C VAL A 2 -8.46 -7.41 -3.04
N ALA A 3 -7.21 -7.60 -2.63
CA ALA A 3 -6.66 -8.89 -2.25
C ALA A 3 -6.94 -9.10 -0.75
N LEU A 4 -7.84 -10.04 -0.42
CA LEU A 4 -8.37 -10.21 0.93
C LEU A 4 -7.90 -11.53 1.54
N ASP A 5 -7.40 -11.46 2.77
CA ASP A 5 -7.14 -12.62 3.61
C ASP A 5 -8.33 -12.83 4.56
N GLY A 6 -8.96 -13.99 4.48
CA GLY A 6 -10.10 -14.36 5.30
C GLY A 6 -11.48 -13.93 4.74
N PRO A 7 -12.54 -14.03 5.55
CA PRO A 7 -13.90 -13.72 5.13
C PRO A 7 -14.13 -12.21 4.99
N MET A 8 -14.99 -11.83 4.04
CA MET A 8 -15.34 -10.40 3.82
C MET A 8 -15.93 -9.71 5.06
N GLY A 9 -16.52 -10.47 6.00
CA GLY A 9 -17.11 -9.91 7.22
C GLY A 9 -18.15 -8.82 6.91
N GLY A 10 -18.04 -7.69 7.62
CA GLY A 10 -18.87 -6.51 7.40
C GLY A 10 -18.25 -5.42 6.52
N LEU A 11 -17.24 -5.77 5.68
CA LEU A 11 -16.61 -4.82 4.78
C LEU A 11 -17.55 -4.47 3.62
N ASP A 12 -17.71 -3.17 3.36
CA ASP A 12 -18.38 -2.70 2.14
C ASP A 12 -17.34 -2.66 1.01
N LEU A 13 -17.38 -3.66 0.15
CA LEU A 13 -16.50 -3.82 -1.01
C LEU A 13 -17.26 -3.64 -2.33
N ALA A 14 -18.42 -2.96 -2.29
CA ALA A 14 -19.17 -2.66 -3.50
C ALA A 14 -18.29 -1.88 -4.52
N GLY A 15 -18.29 -2.32 -5.76
CA GLY A 15 -17.45 -1.73 -6.82
C GLY A 15 -16.02 -2.27 -6.90
N PHE A 16 -15.60 -3.14 -5.97
CA PHE A 16 -14.28 -3.78 -6.03
C PHE A 16 -14.38 -5.24 -6.51
N THR A 17 -13.44 -5.63 -7.35
CA THR A 17 -13.17 -7.07 -7.58
C THR A 17 -12.40 -7.58 -6.36
N VAL A 18 -12.94 -8.58 -5.67
CA VAL A 18 -12.29 -9.21 -4.52
C VAL A 18 -11.63 -10.50 -4.98
N VAL A 19 -10.36 -10.68 -4.61
CA VAL A 19 -9.61 -11.93 -4.82
C VAL A 19 -9.05 -12.41 -3.48
N PRO A 20 -9.03 -13.72 -3.22
CA PRO A 20 -8.37 -14.23 -2.03
C PRO A 20 -6.86 -14.01 -2.15
N GLN A 21 -6.19 -13.72 -1.04
CA GLN A 21 -4.73 -13.76 -1.00
C GLN A 21 -4.27 -15.22 -1.10
N CYS A 22 -3.12 -15.44 -1.76
CA CYS A 22 -2.50 -16.76 -1.75
C CYS A 22 -1.88 -17.05 -0.37
N GLU A 23 -1.55 -18.31 -0.11
CA GLU A 23 -0.75 -18.69 1.03
C GLU A 23 0.70 -18.22 0.88
N GLY A 24 1.42 -18.06 1.98
CA GLY A 24 2.81 -17.63 2.02
C GLY A 24 3.02 -16.40 2.88
N ASP A 25 4.26 -15.90 2.87
CA ASP A 25 4.63 -14.65 3.54
C ASP A 25 4.07 -13.42 2.82
N LEU A 26 4.23 -12.25 3.45
CA LEU A 26 3.69 -11.01 2.89
C LEU A 26 4.25 -10.70 1.50
N GLY A 27 5.56 -10.91 1.28
CA GLY A 27 6.19 -10.66 -0.02
C GLY A 27 5.60 -11.51 -1.13
N THR A 28 5.41 -12.81 -0.88
CA THR A 28 4.74 -13.75 -1.79
C THR A 28 3.32 -13.30 -2.10
N ARG A 29 2.53 -12.89 -1.08
CA ARG A 29 1.16 -12.43 -1.26
C ARG A 29 1.06 -11.14 -2.06
N LEU A 30 2.00 -10.20 -1.87
CA LEU A 30 2.07 -8.96 -2.65
C LEU A 30 2.43 -9.22 -4.12
N ALA A 31 3.39 -10.11 -4.38
CA ALA A 31 3.74 -10.53 -5.73
C ALA A 31 2.54 -11.17 -6.46
N ALA A 32 1.81 -12.05 -5.77
CA ALA A 32 0.61 -12.69 -6.31
C ALA A 32 -0.50 -11.67 -6.58
N ALA A 33 -0.68 -10.65 -5.73
CA ALA A 33 -1.68 -9.60 -5.96
C ALA A 33 -1.44 -8.83 -7.27
N PHE A 34 -0.18 -8.54 -7.63
CA PHE A 34 0.18 -7.97 -8.93
C PHE A 34 -0.12 -8.95 -10.08
N ALA A 35 0.24 -10.22 -9.92
CA ALA A 35 -0.01 -11.26 -10.92
C ALA A 35 -1.52 -11.47 -11.18
N ASP A 36 -2.36 -11.28 -10.16
CA ASP A 36 -3.81 -11.38 -10.27
C ASP A 36 -4.46 -10.13 -10.88
N ALA A 37 -3.94 -8.94 -10.55
CA ALA A 37 -4.54 -7.67 -10.97
C ALA A 37 -4.25 -7.36 -12.44
N MET A 38 -2.99 -7.44 -12.85
CA MET A 38 -2.53 -6.90 -14.13
C MET A 38 -3.10 -7.61 -15.35
N PRO A 39 -3.17 -8.96 -15.42
CA PRO A 39 -3.76 -9.64 -16.58
C PRO A 39 -5.26 -9.36 -16.76
N ARG A 40 -5.94 -8.92 -15.70
CA ARG A 40 -7.39 -8.62 -15.75
C ARG A 40 -7.69 -7.28 -16.38
N HIS A 41 -6.77 -6.33 -16.30
CA HIS A 41 -7.02 -4.94 -16.64
C HIS A 41 -6.11 -4.39 -17.73
N ASP A 42 -4.98 -5.05 -18.00
CA ASP A 42 -3.96 -4.64 -18.99
C ASP A 42 -3.55 -3.16 -18.86
N VAL A 43 -3.41 -2.71 -17.62
CA VAL A 43 -3.02 -1.34 -17.24
C VAL A 43 -1.98 -1.35 -16.13
N PRO A 44 -1.17 -0.28 -15.99
CA PRO A 44 -0.31 -0.12 -14.84
C PRO A 44 -1.09 -0.23 -13.54
N THR A 45 -0.50 -0.87 -12.54
CA THR A 45 -1.16 -1.14 -11.27
C THR A 45 -0.41 -0.45 -10.13
N LEU A 46 -1.15 0.29 -9.31
CA LEU A 46 -0.68 0.83 -8.03
C LEU A 46 -1.27 -0.01 -6.90
N LEU A 47 -0.41 -0.70 -6.16
CA LEU A 47 -0.78 -1.42 -4.94
C LEU A 47 -0.55 -0.48 -3.75
N ILE A 48 -1.53 -0.42 -2.83
CA ILE A 48 -1.42 0.34 -1.57
C ILE A 48 -1.71 -0.56 -0.37
N GLY A 49 -1.11 -0.26 0.77
CA GLY A 49 -1.46 -0.84 2.07
C GLY A 49 -2.87 -0.44 2.52
N MET A 50 -3.36 -1.07 3.57
CA MET A 50 -4.69 -0.79 4.15
C MET A 50 -4.64 0.12 5.37
N ASP A 51 -3.47 0.50 5.82
CA ASP A 51 -3.14 1.15 7.08
C ASP A 51 -2.72 2.63 6.93
N THR A 52 -2.91 3.20 5.74
CA THR A 52 -2.66 4.62 5.43
C THR A 52 -3.96 5.35 5.07
N PRO A 53 -4.90 5.55 6.02
CA PRO A 53 -6.23 6.11 5.74
C PRO A 53 -6.21 7.60 5.34
N GLN A 54 -5.09 8.30 5.44
CA GLN A 54 -4.88 9.65 4.94
C GLN A 54 -4.67 9.73 3.41
N VAL A 55 -4.61 8.59 2.72
CA VAL A 55 -4.55 8.54 1.26
C VAL A 55 -5.82 9.16 0.68
N THR A 56 -5.65 10.08 -0.27
CA THR A 56 -6.75 10.75 -0.97
C THR A 56 -6.79 10.37 -2.44
N ALA A 57 -7.93 10.60 -3.10
CA ALA A 57 -8.05 10.37 -4.54
C ALA A 57 -7.03 11.18 -5.33
N GLU A 58 -6.82 12.46 -4.96
CA GLU A 58 -5.86 13.34 -5.61
C GLU A 58 -4.41 12.85 -5.45
N LEU A 59 -4.09 12.22 -4.32
CA LEU A 59 -2.78 11.59 -4.13
C LEU A 59 -2.62 10.38 -5.05
N LEU A 60 -3.63 9.51 -5.12
CA LEU A 60 -3.62 8.34 -6.00
C LEU A 60 -3.51 8.74 -7.48
N ASP A 61 -4.25 9.77 -7.90
CA ASP A 61 -4.16 10.31 -9.27
C ASP A 61 -2.75 10.80 -9.61
N ARG A 62 -2.09 11.51 -8.67
CA ARG A 62 -0.70 11.95 -8.87
C ARG A 62 0.27 10.77 -8.91
N CYS A 63 0.09 9.75 -8.07
CA CYS A 63 0.92 8.55 -8.10
C CYS A 63 0.77 7.78 -9.43
N ALA A 64 -0.46 7.63 -9.90
CA ALA A 64 -0.76 7.00 -11.18
C ALA A 64 -0.14 7.80 -12.35
N ALA A 65 -0.33 9.12 -12.37
CA ALA A 65 0.25 9.99 -13.40
C ALA A 65 1.78 9.92 -13.43
N LEU A 66 2.44 9.83 -12.27
CA LEU A 66 3.90 9.68 -12.20
C LEU A 66 4.35 8.33 -12.77
N LEU A 67 3.63 7.24 -12.44
CA LEU A 67 3.90 5.91 -12.98
C LEU A 67 3.74 5.91 -14.50
N GLU A 68 2.62 6.43 -15.02
CA GLU A 68 2.34 6.48 -16.45
C GLU A 68 3.38 7.31 -17.21
N ALA A 69 3.75 8.49 -16.69
CA ALA A 69 4.74 9.37 -17.30
C ALA A 69 6.14 8.75 -17.37
N GLY A 70 6.50 7.88 -16.41
CA GLY A 70 7.77 7.16 -16.39
C GLY A 70 7.86 6.04 -17.43
N GLY A 71 6.72 5.50 -17.87
CA GLY A 71 6.63 4.42 -18.85
C GLY A 71 7.08 3.04 -18.33
N PRO A 72 7.08 2.00 -19.19
CA PRO A 72 7.25 0.60 -18.79
C PRO A 72 8.54 0.26 -18.05
N GLY A 73 9.59 1.07 -18.18
CA GLY A 73 10.86 0.91 -17.47
C GLY A 73 10.88 1.51 -16.07
N THR A 74 9.72 1.95 -15.55
CA THR A 74 9.62 2.68 -14.28
C THR A 74 8.75 1.93 -13.28
N ALA A 75 9.15 2.00 -12.02
CA ALA A 75 8.33 1.71 -10.86
C ALA A 75 8.17 2.97 -10.00
N VAL A 76 7.13 3.06 -9.20
CA VAL A 76 6.98 4.11 -8.18
C VAL A 76 6.88 3.47 -6.81
N LEU A 77 7.55 4.03 -5.80
CA LEU A 77 7.59 3.50 -4.43
C LEU A 77 7.35 4.60 -3.41
N GLY A 78 6.34 4.43 -2.58
CA GLY A 78 6.01 5.31 -1.46
C GLY A 78 6.47 4.71 -0.14
N THR A 79 7.51 5.28 0.45
CA THR A 79 8.10 4.78 1.70
C THR A 79 7.31 5.19 2.93
N ALA A 80 7.50 4.47 4.05
CA ALA A 80 7.02 4.82 5.37
C ALA A 80 8.21 5.15 6.32
N PRO A 81 8.00 5.95 7.38
CA PRO A 81 9.07 6.35 8.30
C PRO A 81 9.69 5.19 9.09
N ASP A 82 8.96 4.10 9.27
CA ASP A 82 9.41 2.86 9.94
C ASP A 82 10.41 2.03 9.11
N GLY A 83 10.64 2.43 7.83
CA GLY A 83 11.49 1.73 6.87
C GLY A 83 10.73 0.77 5.94
N GLY A 84 9.42 0.66 6.12
CA GLY A 84 8.48 -0.01 5.20
C GLY A 84 8.09 0.86 4.01
N TRP A 85 7.01 0.45 3.34
CA TRP A 85 6.41 1.22 2.25
C TRP A 85 4.90 1.01 2.20
N TRP A 86 4.17 2.07 1.84
CA TRP A 86 2.71 2.09 1.76
C TRP A 86 2.17 1.88 0.34
N ALA A 87 2.99 2.15 -0.69
CA ALA A 87 2.58 2.03 -2.09
C ALA A 87 3.71 1.53 -2.99
N LEU A 88 3.34 0.70 -3.98
CA LEU A 88 4.21 0.26 -5.07
C LEU A 88 3.41 0.26 -6.37
N GLY A 89 3.93 0.94 -7.40
CA GLY A 89 3.35 0.94 -8.74
C GLY A 89 4.25 0.31 -9.77
N LEU A 90 3.67 -0.52 -10.65
CA LEU A 90 4.36 -1.24 -11.72
C LEU A 90 3.56 -1.22 -13.01
N HIS A 91 4.24 -1.31 -14.15
CA HIS A 91 3.63 -1.47 -15.49
C HIS A 91 3.40 -2.93 -15.88
N ALA A 92 4.08 -3.87 -15.25
CA ALA A 92 3.96 -5.31 -15.51
C ALA A 92 4.09 -6.12 -14.23
N ALA A 93 3.48 -7.30 -14.19
CA ALA A 93 3.50 -8.15 -13.01
C ALA A 93 4.86 -8.83 -12.78
N ALA A 94 5.61 -9.12 -13.83
CA ALA A 94 6.85 -9.89 -13.73
C ALA A 94 7.88 -9.31 -12.75
N PRO A 95 8.15 -7.99 -12.69
CA PRO A 95 9.06 -7.43 -11.70
C PRO A 95 8.60 -7.61 -10.25
N ALA A 96 7.29 -7.73 -9.98
CA ALA A 96 6.77 -7.92 -8.63
C ALA A 96 7.22 -9.26 -8.00
N ALA A 97 7.66 -10.23 -8.79
CA ALA A 97 8.15 -11.50 -8.29
C ALA A 97 9.32 -11.37 -7.30
N VAL A 98 10.14 -10.30 -7.41
CA VAL A 98 11.25 -10.05 -6.49
C VAL A 98 10.79 -9.79 -5.05
N LEU A 99 9.51 -9.42 -4.84
CA LEU A 99 8.97 -9.15 -3.51
C LEU A 99 8.97 -10.40 -2.62
N ALA A 100 8.87 -11.60 -3.22
CA ALA A 100 8.92 -12.85 -2.48
C ALA A 100 10.26 -13.08 -1.77
N ASP A 101 11.34 -12.48 -2.26
CA ASP A 101 12.67 -12.58 -1.69
C ASP A 101 13.06 -11.39 -0.79
N VAL A 102 12.18 -10.37 -0.69
CA VAL A 102 12.41 -9.20 0.17
C VAL A 102 11.89 -9.46 1.57
N PRO A 103 12.73 -9.40 2.61
CA PRO A 103 12.27 -9.45 4.00
C PRO A 103 11.31 -8.30 4.30
N MET A 104 10.06 -8.63 4.62
CA MET A 104 9.02 -7.66 4.98
C MET A 104 9.03 -7.34 6.49
N SER A 105 8.35 -6.24 6.88
CA SER A 105 8.21 -5.79 8.27
C SER A 105 9.57 -5.54 8.96
N ARG A 106 10.47 -4.87 8.26
CA ARG A 106 11.80 -4.50 8.74
C ARG A 106 12.10 -3.03 8.41
N GLU A 107 12.96 -2.43 9.21
CA GLU A 107 13.42 -1.04 9.02
C GLU A 107 14.15 -0.78 7.69
N ASP A 108 14.52 -1.83 6.96
CA ASP A 108 15.20 -1.75 5.67
C ASP A 108 14.36 -2.31 4.48
N THR A 109 13.07 -2.63 4.71
CA THR A 109 12.19 -3.22 3.69
C THR A 109 12.09 -2.35 2.44
N ALA A 110 11.86 -1.04 2.57
CA ALA A 110 11.75 -0.14 1.41
C ALA A 110 13.06 -0.07 0.61
N VAL A 111 14.20 0.01 1.30
CA VAL A 111 15.54 0.04 0.66
C VAL A 111 15.79 -1.24 -0.11
N ARG A 112 15.47 -2.40 0.48
CA ARG A 112 15.62 -3.71 -0.18
C ARG A 112 14.66 -3.88 -1.35
N THR A 113 13.42 -3.43 -1.19
CA THR A 113 12.43 -3.47 -2.28
C THR A 113 12.91 -2.64 -3.47
N ARG A 114 13.40 -1.42 -3.23
CA ARG A 114 13.99 -0.58 -4.27
C ARG A 114 15.14 -1.29 -4.98
N ALA A 115 16.11 -1.77 -4.23
CA ALA A 115 17.29 -2.44 -4.80
C ALA A 115 16.91 -3.69 -5.62
N ALA A 116 15.94 -4.48 -5.15
CA ALA A 116 15.44 -5.64 -5.87
C ALA A 116 14.75 -5.27 -7.20
N LEU A 117 13.93 -4.21 -7.21
CA LEU A 117 13.28 -3.70 -8.42
C LEU A 117 14.30 -3.12 -9.41
N GLU A 118 15.27 -2.34 -8.93
CA GLU A 118 16.35 -1.79 -9.76
C GLU A 118 17.21 -2.89 -10.39
N ALA A 119 17.42 -4.00 -9.68
CA ALA A 119 18.12 -5.17 -10.22
C ALA A 119 17.37 -5.85 -11.37
N THR A 120 16.06 -5.63 -11.52
CA THR A 120 15.30 -6.07 -12.71
C THR A 120 15.42 -5.11 -13.90
N GLY A 121 16.16 -4.00 -13.75
CA GLY A 121 16.34 -2.99 -14.80
C GLY A 121 15.33 -1.84 -14.74
N LEU A 122 14.50 -1.74 -13.69
CA LEU A 122 13.58 -0.64 -13.51
C LEU A 122 14.26 0.58 -12.89
N THR A 123 13.80 1.78 -13.27
CA THR A 123 14.06 3.01 -12.52
C THR A 123 12.96 3.19 -11.47
N VAL A 124 13.32 3.32 -10.20
CA VAL A 124 12.35 3.49 -9.11
C VAL A 124 12.24 4.96 -8.72
N LEU A 125 11.07 5.57 -8.97
CA LEU A 125 10.76 6.94 -8.60
C LEU A 125 10.08 6.99 -7.23
N ASP A 126 10.33 8.07 -6.47
CA ASP A 126 9.76 8.26 -5.16
C ASP A 126 8.35 8.84 -5.22
N LEU A 127 7.43 8.22 -4.48
CA LEU A 127 6.17 8.81 -4.06
C LEU A 127 6.34 9.56 -2.72
N PRO A 128 5.40 10.43 -2.34
CA PRO A 128 5.41 11.02 -1.00
C PRO A 128 5.48 9.97 0.10
N GLN A 129 6.28 10.24 1.13
CA GLN A 129 6.32 9.40 2.32
C GLN A 129 5.04 9.56 3.13
N LEU A 130 4.45 8.45 3.58
CA LEU A 130 3.29 8.44 4.49
C LEU A 130 3.57 7.55 5.69
N THR A 131 3.05 7.98 6.84
CA THR A 131 3.04 7.17 8.06
C THR A 131 1.87 6.19 8.00
N ASP A 132 2.13 4.91 8.18
CA ASP A 132 1.16 3.85 8.41
C ASP A 132 0.75 3.77 9.90
N ILE A 133 -0.34 3.08 10.20
CA ILE A 133 -0.83 2.93 11.56
C ILE A 133 -0.41 1.57 12.11
N ASP A 134 0.71 1.54 12.82
CA ASP A 134 1.18 0.36 13.56
C ASP A 134 0.77 0.41 15.04
N HIS A 135 0.77 1.60 15.62
CA HIS A 135 0.49 1.83 17.02
C HIS A 135 -0.49 2.99 17.24
N PHE A 136 -1.08 3.07 18.44
CA PHE A 136 -2.06 4.11 18.75
C PHE A 136 -1.54 5.55 18.60
N PRO A 137 -0.28 5.89 18.95
CA PRO A 137 0.28 7.20 18.63
C PRO A 137 0.29 7.54 17.13
N ASP A 138 0.53 6.56 16.26
CA ASP A 138 0.47 6.75 14.80
C ASP A 138 -0.97 7.04 14.38
N ALA A 139 -1.94 6.30 14.94
CA ALA A 139 -3.35 6.53 14.69
C ALA A 139 -3.79 7.96 15.02
N LEU A 140 -3.31 8.54 16.13
CA LEU A 140 -3.57 9.93 16.50
C LEU A 140 -2.99 10.91 15.47
N SER A 141 -1.75 10.70 15.07
CA SER A 141 -1.04 11.54 14.11
C SER A 141 -1.68 11.47 12.72
N VAL A 142 -2.01 10.26 12.27
CA VAL A 142 -2.64 10.01 10.96
C VAL A 142 -4.07 10.52 10.93
N ALA A 143 -4.85 10.34 12.02
CA ALA A 143 -6.22 10.87 12.09
C ALA A 143 -6.28 12.40 11.96
N ALA A 144 -5.25 13.10 12.45
CA ALA A 144 -5.15 14.57 12.29
C ALA A 144 -4.94 15.01 10.83
N LEU A 145 -4.47 14.11 9.95
CA LEU A 145 -4.31 14.35 8.51
C LEU A 145 -5.55 13.96 7.70
N CYS A 146 -6.47 13.23 8.29
CA CYS A 146 -7.72 12.83 7.64
C CYS A 146 -8.80 13.92 7.75
N PRO A 147 -9.80 13.95 6.85
CA PRO A 147 -10.97 14.81 7.04
C PRO A 147 -11.61 14.58 8.41
N PRO A 148 -12.02 15.66 9.13
CA PRO A 148 -12.55 15.54 10.49
C PRO A 148 -13.82 14.65 10.60
N ASP A 149 -14.57 14.54 9.52
CA ASP A 149 -15.75 13.71 9.38
C ASP A 149 -15.48 12.31 8.84
N SER A 150 -14.20 11.96 8.59
CA SER A 150 -13.80 10.63 8.16
C SER A 150 -14.09 9.58 9.24
N ARG A 151 -14.26 8.32 8.82
CA ARG A 151 -14.42 7.21 9.76
C ARG A 151 -13.20 7.07 10.68
N THR A 152 -12.00 7.22 10.15
CA THR A 152 -10.74 7.13 10.90
C THR A 152 -10.69 8.19 12.00
N ALA A 153 -10.91 9.47 11.66
CA ALA A 153 -10.88 10.55 12.65
C ALA A 153 -11.89 10.32 13.79
N ARG A 154 -13.13 9.92 13.46
CA ARG A 154 -14.17 9.65 14.46
C ARG A 154 -13.85 8.47 15.37
N VAL A 155 -13.34 7.35 14.80
CA VAL A 155 -13.01 6.16 15.59
C VAL A 155 -11.82 6.43 16.51
N VAL A 156 -10.77 7.07 16.00
CA VAL A 156 -9.59 7.41 16.80
C VAL A 156 -9.94 8.36 17.94
N ALA A 157 -10.78 9.39 17.71
CA ALA A 157 -11.24 10.28 18.75
C ALA A 157 -12.02 9.52 19.84
N SER A 158 -12.95 8.64 19.46
CA SER A 158 -13.73 7.84 20.41
C SER A 158 -12.87 6.93 21.27
N VAL A 159 -11.80 6.33 20.70
CA VAL A 159 -10.86 5.50 21.47
C VAL A 159 -10.04 6.36 22.42
N ALA A 160 -9.54 7.52 21.97
CA ALA A 160 -8.76 8.45 22.81
C ALA A 160 -9.56 8.92 24.02
N ASP A 161 -10.84 9.30 23.83
CA ASP A 161 -11.74 9.70 24.91
C ASP A 161 -11.93 8.57 25.93
N SER A 162 -12.09 7.33 25.46
CA SER A 162 -12.26 6.16 26.33
C SER A 162 -11.02 5.87 27.18
N LEU A 163 -9.81 6.10 26.65
CA LEU A 163 -8.54 5.91 27.36
C LEU A 163 -8.28 7.01 28.41
N THR A 164 -8.86 8.20 28.21
CA THR A 164 -8.71 9.33 29.15
C THR A 164 -9.61 9.17 30.39
N LEU A 165 -10.69 8.40 30.27
CA LEU A 165 -11.69 8.16 31.32
C LEU A 165 -11.38 6.92 32.19
N ALA A 166 -10.35 6.15 31.89
CA ALA A 166 -9.93 4.94 32.59
C ALA A 166 -8.73 5.20 33.49
#